data_ef95291edc6ceeef196b63958a60a640
#
_entry.id   ef95291edc6ceeef196b63958a60a640
#
_cell.length_a   1.000
_cell.length_b   1.000
_cell.length_c   1.000
_cell.angle_alpha   90.00
_cell.angle_beta   90.00
_cell.angle_gamma   90.00
#
_symmetry.space_group_name_H-M   'P 1'
#
loop_
_entity.id
_entity.type
_entity.pdbx_description
1 polymer ?
#
loop_
_entity_poly.entity_id
_entity_poly.type
_entity_poly.pdbx_seq_one_letter_code
_entity_poly.pdbx_strand_id
1 'polypeptide(L)'
;MIKKYSKVNKTDIDSFIEIIGKNNVFFDEETLKNYSTDHTENLSFFPEIVIKPINSIEISKIIKYCNKRLIPITPCGARTGLSGGSLPIYGGVTLSTERLNKIIELDKRNLQATVEPGVINKVFKDFVEKENLFYPPDPASQGSCFLGGNLAENAGGPKALKYGVTKDYVLNLEVVLPTGEIIWTGANVLKNSTGYNLTQLMVGSEGTLGIITKVVFKLIPLPKKTITLLVPFKSAELACEAVSAIFRAGLNPCSLEFMERDAINSVSYTHLRAHET
;
A
#
# COMPACT_ATOMS: atom_id res chain seq x y z
N MET A 1 -20.44 22.31 -13.90
CA MET A 1 -20.91 22.57 -12.54
C MET A 1 -20.16 21.65 -11.60
N ILE A 2 -19.34 22.20 -10.68
CA ILE A 2 -18.67 21.40 -9.64
C ILE A 2 -19.79 20.91 -8.71
N LYS A 3 -20.00 19.60 -8.60
CA LYS A 3 -20.95 19.02 -7.65
C LYS A 3 -20.55 19.47 -6.25
N LYS A 4 -21.42 20.21 -5.56
CA LYS A 4 -21.17 20.63 -4.18
C LYS A 4 -21.37 19.42 -3.28
N TYR A 5 -20.27 18.94 -2.66
CA TYR A 5 -20.35 17.86 -1.67
C TYR A 5 -21.08 18.31 -0.42
N SER A 6 -21.78 17.36 0.22
CA SER A 6 -22.44 17.59 1.52
C SER A 6 -21.42 17.43 2.64
N LYS A 7 -21.55 18.28 3.65
CA LYS A 7 -20.80 18.13 4.90
C LYS A 7 -21.42 17.04 5.78
N VAL A 8 -20.59 16.42 6.61
CA VAL A 8 -21.05 15.46 7.62
C VAL A 8 -21.80 16.19 8.73
N ASN A 9 -22.97 15.69 9.08
CA ASN A 9 -23.80 16.22 10.16
C ASN A 9 -24.05 15.14 11.24
N LYS A 10 -24.77 15.48 12.30
CA LYS A 10 -25.07 14.57 13.41
C LYS A 10 -25.80 13.30 12.97
N THR A 11 -26.76 13.39 12.07
CA THR A 11 -27.48 12.22 11.54
C THR A 11 -26.55 11.27 10.77
N ASP A 12 -25.58 11.82 10.04
CA ASP A 12 -24.58 11.03 9.34
C ASP A 12 -23.67 10.28 10.33
N ILE A 13 -23.24 10.96 11.42
CA ILE A 13 -22.45 10.34 12.50
C ILE A 13 -23.23 9.20 13.15
N ASP A 14 -24.50 9.42 13.49
CA ASP A 14 -25.37 8.39 14.10
C ASP A 14 -25.51 7.17 13.16
N SER A 15 -25.66 7.40 11.85
CA SER A 15 -25.72 6.33 10.84
C SER A 15 -24.40 5.54 10.75
N PHE A 16 -23.23 6.20 10.81
CA PHE A 16 -21.95 5.49 10.83
C PHE A 16 -21.77 4.70 12.13
N ILE A 17 -22.22 5.24 13.27
CA ILE A 17 -22.20 4.52 14.55
C ILE A 17 -23.09 3.26 14.48
N GLU A 18 -24.25 3.34 13.84
CA GLU A 18 -25.12 2.17 13.65
C GLU A 18 -24.44 1.09 12.78
N ILE A 19 -23.68 1.48 11.74
CA ILE A 19 -23.03 0.54 10.82
C ILE A 19 -21.83 -0.15 11.47
N ILE A 20 -20.93 0.61 12.16
CA ILE A 20 -19.61 0.11 12.59
C ILE A 20 -19.37 0.18 14.10
N GLY A 21 -20.33 0.68 14.86
CA GLY A 21 -20.21 0.89 16.31
C GLY A 21 -19.47 2.17 16.71
N LYS A 22 -19.88 2.75 17.85
CA LYS A 22 -19.40 4.04 18.35
C LYS A 22 -17.87 4.13 18.47
N ASN A 23 -17.22 3.05 18.91
CA ASN A 23 -15.76 3.03 19.14
C ASN A 23 -14.93 3.06 17.85
N ASN A 24 -15.56 3.08 16.68
CA ASN A 24 -14.89 3.05 15.37
C ASN A 24 -15.19 4.30 14.53
N VAL A 25 -15.85 5.28 15.16
CA VAL A 25 -16.24 6.56 14.56
C VAL A 25 -15.62 7.69 15.37
N PHE A 26 -14.71 8.46 14.76
CA PHE A 26 -13.89 9.47 15.41
C PHE A 26 -14.11 10.83 14.78
N PHE A 27 -14.38 11.82 15.61
CA PHE A 27 -14.59 13.22 15.22
C PHE A 27 -13.92 14.19 16.21
N ASP A 28 -13.07 13.68 17.10
CA ASP A 28 -12.23 14.48 17.98
C ASP A 28 -11.07 15.13 17.22
N GLU A 29 -10.64 16.31 17.66
CA GLU A 29 -9.64 17.13 16.99
C GLU A 29 -8.29 16.42 16.83
N GLU A 30 -7.87 15.65 17.83
CA GLU A 30 -6.60 14.92 17.80
C GLU A 30 -6.59 13.87 16.69
N THR A 31 -7.65 13.06 16.62
CA THR A 31 -7.79 12.05 15.55
C THR A 31 -7.87 12.71 14.18
N LEU A 32 -8.69 13.75 14.02
CA LEU A 32 -8.81 14.45 12.72
C LEU A 32 -7.47 15.05 12.29
N LYS A 33 -6.71 15.62 13.21
CA LYS A 33 -5.36 16.14 12.94
C LYS A 33 -4.42 15.04 12.49
N ASN A 34 -4.43 13.88 13.15
CA ASN A 34 -3.58 12.73 12.79
C ASN A 34 -3.88 12.20 11.38
N TYR A 35 -5.11 12.37 10.88
CA TYR A 35 -5.51 11.94 9.53
C TYR A 35 -5.54 13.08 8.50
N SER A 36 -5.08 14.28 8.87
CA SER A 36 -5.02 15.42 7.96
C SER A 36 -3.75 15.48 7.12
N THR A 37 -2.73 14.69 7.45
CA THR A 37 -1.43 14.67 6.78
C THR A 37 -0.99 13.24 6.44
N ASP A 38 -0.15 13.10 5.44
CA ASP A 38 0.68 11.93 5.14
C ASP A 38 2.15 12.34 5.10
N HIS A 39 3.02 11.59 4.45
CA HIS A 39 4.42 11.97 4.30
C HIS A 39 4.68 12.93 3.12
N THR A 40 3.65 13.40 2.43
CA THR A 40 3.78 14.45 1.42
C THR A 40 4.07 15.78 2.11
N GLU A 41 5.13 16.44 1.68
CA GLU A 41 5.56 17.71 2.28
C GLU A 41 4.53 18.83 2.05
N ASN A 42 4.34 19.65 3.08
CA ASN A 42 3.57 20.90 3.04
C ASN A 42 2.07 20.76 2.66
N LEU A 43 1.48 19.56 2.76
CA LEU A 43 0.06 19.34 2.55
C LEU A 43 -0.64 18.92 3.83
N SER A 44 -1.78 19.58 4.11
CA SER A 44 -2.65 19.20 5.24
C SER A 44 -4.10 19.50 4.88
N PHE A 45 -4.97 18.49 4.96
CA PHE A 45 -6.40 18.58 4.69
C PHE A 45 -7.16 17.79 5.75
N PHE A 46 -8.02 18.48 6.51
CA PHE A 46 -8.76 17.85 7.60
C PHE A 46 -9.98 17.08 7.08
N PRO A 47 -10.14 15.79 7.48
CA PRO A 47 -11.42 15.12 7.35
C PRO A 47 -12.45 15.71 8.31
N GLU A 48 -13.74 15.51 8.03
CA GLU A 48 -14.82 15.86 8.96
C GLU A 48 -15.07 14.73 9.96
N ILE A 49 -14.72 13.50 9.57
CA ILE A 49 -14.86 12.31 10.39
C ILE A 49 -13.87 11.22 9.91
N VAL A 50 -13.36 10.43 10.85
CA VAL A 50 -12.55 9.23 10.56
C VAL A 50 -13.33 8.00 10.99
N ILE A 51 -13.43 7.00 10.11
CA ILE A 51 -14.11 5.75 10.37
C ILE A 51 -13.19 4.56 10.13
N LYS A 52 -13.34 3.51 10.95
CA LYS A 52 -12.46 2.33 10.94
C LYS A 52 -13.28 1.04 10.84
N PRO A 53 -13.79 0.68 9.65
CA PRO A 53 -14.56 -0.56 9.44
C PRO A 53 -13.67 -1.80 9.59
N ILE A 54 -14.31 -2.97 9.80
CA ILE A 54 -13.62 -4.26 9.98
C ILE A 54 -13.86 -5.28 8.87
N ASN A 55 -14.72 -4.97 7.91
CA ASN A 55 -15.05 -5.88 6.81
C ASN A 55 -15.62 -5.15 5.60
N SER A 56 -15.68 -5.86 4.46
CA SER A 56 -16.20 -5.33 3.19
C SER A 56 -17.70 -4.98 3.25
N ILE A 57 -18.48 -5.65 4.09
CA ILE A 57 -19.92 -5.38 4.23
C ILE A 57 -20.17 -4.02 4.87
N GLU A 58 -19.42 -3.68 5.92
CA GLU A 58 -19.48 -2.36 6.56
C GLU A 58 -19.05 -1.26 5.57
N ILE A 59 -17.96 -1.47 4.83
CA ILE A 59 -17.48 -0.53 3.81
C ILE A 59 -18.55 -0.33 2.73
N SER A 60 -19.18 -1.41 2.25
CA SER A 60 -20.28 -1.34 1.27
C SER A 60 -21.43 -0.48 1.76
N LYS A 61 -21.89 -0.67 3.01
CA LYS A 61 -22.97 0.13 3.61
C LYS A 61 -22.58 1.62 3.70
N ILE A 62 -21.34 1.90 4.13
CA ILE A 62 -20.81 3.26 4.24
C ILE A 62 -20.78 3.95 2.87
N ILE A 63 -20.23 3.28 1.84
CA ILE A 63 -20.17 3.84 0.50
C ILE A 63 -21.58 4.14 -0.04
N LYS A 64 -22.52 3.21 0.08
CA LYS A 64 -23.91 3.41 -0.33
C LYS A 64 -24.55 4.61 0.37
N TYR A 65 -24.30 4.74 1.67
CA TYR A 65 -24.78 5.88 2.46
C TYR A 65 -24.18 7.21 1.98
N CYS A 66 -22.86 7.27 1.84
CA CYS A 66 -22.15 8.47 1.40
C CYS A 66 -22.52 8.88 -0.02
N ASN A 67 -22.72 7.93 -0.94
CA ASN A 67 -23.23 8.21 -2.29
C ASN A 67 -24.60 8.88 -2.27
N LYS A 68 -25.54 8.35 -1.47
CA LYS A 68 -26.88 8.94 -1.31
C LYS A 68 -26.82 10.35 -0.75
N ARG A 69 -25.87 10.61 0.15
CA ARG A 69 -25.70 11.89 0.85
C ARG A 69 -24.76 12.85 0.11
N LEU A 70 -24.07 12.40 -0.94
CA LEU A 70 -22.99 13.14 -1.64
C LEU A 70 -21.86 13.57 -0.69
N ILE A 71 -21.51 12.71 0.27
CA ILE A 71 -20.37 12.93 1.18
C ILE A 71 -19.13 12.32 0.53
N PRO A 72 -18.01 13.07 0.39
CA PRO A 72 -16.77 12.51 -0.15
C PRO A 72 -16.15 11.49 0.80
N ILE A 73 -15.53 10.45 0.23
CA ILE A 73 -14.78 9.43 0.96
C ILE A 73 -13.36 9.41 0.44
N THR A 74 -12.39 9.42 1.37
CA THR A 74 -10.98 9.23 1.08
C THR A 74 -10.52 7.94 1.77
N PRO A 75 -10.19 6.85 1.01
CA PRO A 75 -9.57 5.66 1.59
C PRO A 75 -8.19 5.99 2.15
N CYS A 76 -7.86 5.41 3.30
CA CYS A 76 -6.62 5.70 3.99
C CYS A 76 -5.98 4.42 4.53
N GLY A 77 -4.70 4.22 4.20
CA GLY A 77 -3.84 3.19 4.79
C GLY A 77 -3.00 3.74 5.95
N ALA A 78 -1.70 3.43 5.93
CA ALA A 78 -0.75 3.86 6.97
C ALA A 78 -0.23 5.29 6.80
N ARG A 79 -0.62 6.02 5.78
CA ARG A 79 -0.20 7.40 5.46
C ARG A 79 1.31 7.58 5.26
N THR A 80 1.98 6.56 4.79
CA THR A 80 3.41 6.56 4.46
C THR A 80 3.70 6.99 3.02
N GLY A 81 2.67 7.34 2.25
CA GLY A 81 2.77 7.79 0.86
C GLY A 81 3.29 9.23 0.74
N LEU A 82 3.84 9.54 -0.43
CA LEU A 82 4.45 10.83 -0.78
C LEU A 82 3.71 11.54 -1.92
N SER A 83 2.53 11.02 -2.31
CA SER A 83 1.72 11.51 -3.44
C SER A 83 0.45 12.25 -3.02
N GLY A 84 0.16 12.34 -1.71
CA GLY A 84 -1.04 12.98 -1.20
C GLY A 84 -2.33 12.16 -1.39
N GLY A 85 -2.24 10.90 -1.83
CA GLY A 85 -3.40 10.07 -2.18
C GLY A 85 -4.33 9.74 -1.00
N SER A 86 -3.84 9.84 0.25
CA SER A 86 -4.65 9.62 1.46
C SER A 86 -5.27 10.89 2.05
N LEU A 87 -5.04 12.06 1.42
CA LEU A 87 -5.47 13.34 1.96
C LEU A 87 -6.91 13.69 1.55
N PRO A 88 -7.81 14.03 2.49
CA PRO A 88 -9.21 14.34 2.21
C PRO A 88 -9.39 15.78 1.72
N ILE A 89 -8.97 16.09 0.50
CA ILE A 89 -8.96 17.44 -0.07
C ILE A 89 -10.34 18.12 -0.14
N TYR A 90 -11.42 17.34 -0.05
CA TYR A 90 -12.80 17.84 0.01
C TYR A 90 -13.45 17.67 1.40
N GLY A 91 -12.66 17.36 2.44
CA GLY A 91 -13.21 17.00 3.75
C GLY A 91 -13.93 15.66 3.73
N GLY A 92 -15.11 15.60 4.38
CA GLY A 92 -15.93 14.39 4.41
C GLY A 92 -15.34 13.27 5.26
N VAL A 93 -15.43 12.05 4.77
CA VAL A 93 -15.07 10.84 5.49
C VAL A 93 -13.67 10.36 5.10
N THR A 94 -12.77 10.22 6.06
CA THR A 94 -11.58 9.38 5.89
C THR A 94 -11.88 7.96 6.38
N LEU A 95 -11.78 6.99 5.48
CA LEU A 95 -12.02 5.56 5.75
C LEU A 95 -10.67 4.84 5.92
N SER A 96 -10.32 4.53 7.17
CA SER A 96 -9.08 3.84 7.48
C SER A 96 -9.23 2.32 7.38
N THR A 97 -8.27 1.68 6.72
CA THR A 97 -8.21 0.21 6.57
C THR A 97 -7.44 -0.48 7.70
N GLU A 98 -7.00 0.23 8.73
CA GLU A 98 -6.11 -0.31 9.77
C GLU A 98 -6.66 -1.53 10.54
N ARG A 99 -8.00 -1.66 10.62
CA ARG A 99 -8.65 -2.78 11.29
C ARG A 99 -8.86 -4.01 10.42
N LEU A 100 -8.63 -3.88 9.11
CA LEU A 100 -8.58 -5.01 8.17
C LEU A 100 -7.13 -5.51 8.11
N ASN A 101 -6.66 -6.16 9.17
CA ASN A 101 -5.24 -6.44 9.38
C ASN A 101 -4.92 -7.93 9.59
N LYS A 102 -5.77 -8.83 9.07
CA LYS A 102 -5.59 -10.27 9.20
C LYS A 102 -4.85 -10.87 8.02
N ILE A 103 -3.93 -11.78 8.32
CA ILE A 103 -3.46 -12.78 7.35
C ILE A 103 -4.48 -13.92 7.43
N ILE A 104 -5.32 -14.05 6.39
CA ILE A 104 -6.51 -14.92 6.40
C ILE A 104 -6.12 -16.36 6.14
N GLU A 105 -5.25 -16.57 5.12
CA GLU A 105 -4.87 -17.92 4.67
C GLU A 105 -3.47 -17.90 4.07
N LEU A 106 -2.72 -18.98 4.28
CA LEU A 106 -1.48 -19.29 3.56
C LEU A 106 -1.64 -20.66 2.87
N ASP A 107 -1.84 -20.64 1.57
CA ASP A 107 -1.87 -21.83 0.73
C ASP A 107 -0.46 -22.17 0.21
N LYS A 108 0.26 -22.98 0.98
CA LYS A 108 1.63 -23.40 0.63
C LYS A 108 1.68 -24.24 -0.63
N ARG A 109 0.62 -24.99 -0.94
CA ARG A 109 0.55 -25.87 -2.11
C ARG A 109 0.52 -25.05 -3.39
N ASN A 110 -0.26 -23.97 -3.40
CA ASN A 110 -0.42 -23.12 -4.56
C ASN A 110 0.49 -21.87 -4.52
N LEU A 111 1.34 -21.74 -3.48
CA LEU A 111 2.23 -20.60 -3.25
C LEU A 111 1.45 -19.27 -3.25
N GLN A 112 0.42 -19.20 -2.44
CA GLN A 112 -0.49 -18.04 -2.35
C GLN A 112 -0.78 -17.68 -0.91
N ALA A 113 -1.09 -16.43 -0.66
CA ALA A 113 -1.62 -15.97 0.62
C ALA A 113 -2.76 -14.99 0.42
N THR A 114 -3.82 -15.16 1.20
CA THR A 114 -4.95 -14.22 1.26
C THR A 114 -4.80 -13.35 2.50
N VAL A 115 -4.76 -12.04 2.31
CA VAL A 115 -4.56 -11.07 3.40
C VAL A 115 -5.48 -9.87 3.27
N GLU A 116 -5.67 -9.17 4.37
CA GLU A 116 -6.40 -7.89 4.43
C GLU A 116 -5.44 -6.71 4.19
N PRO A 117 -5.95 -5.56 3.69
CA PRO A 117 -5.13 -4.43 3.26
C PRO A 117 -4.38 -3.70 4.37
N GLY A 118 -4.84 -3.76 5.62
CA GLY A 118 -4.21 -3.14 6.79
C GLY A 118 -3.05 -3.93 7.39
N VAL A 119 -2.69 -5.07 6.82
CA VAL A 119 -1.50 -5.83 7.23
C VAL A 119 -0.25 -5.03 6.88
N ILE A 120 0.68 -4.90 7.85
CA ILE A 120 1.97 -4.24 7.61
C ILE A 120 2.83 -5.11 6.70
N ASN A 121 3.47 -4.51 5.69
CA ASN A 121 4.29 -5.22 4.70
C ASN A 121 5.35 -6.11 5.35
N LYS A 122 6.12 -5.59 6.29
CA LYS A 122 7.17 -6.35 7.00
C LYS A 122 6.60 -7.52 7.79
N VAL A 123 5.46 -7.34 8.45
CA VAL A 123 4.78 -8.43 9.20
C VAL A 123 4.37 -9.57 8.26
N PHE A 124 3.84 -9.23 7.09
CA PHE A 124 3.48 -10.23 6.08
C PHE A 124 4.72 -10.96 5.54
N LYS A 125 5.79 -10.22 5.21
CA LYS A 125 7.06 -10.82 4.76
C LYS A 125 7.62 -11.79 5.79
N ASP A 126 7.75 -11.38 7.04
CA ASP A 126 8.27 -12.21 8.11
C ASP A 126 7.41 -13.46 8.36
N PHE A 127 6.10 -13.33 8.16
CA PHE A 127 5.17 -14.46 8.28
C PHE A 127 5.42 -15.51 7.20
N VAL A 128 5.53 -15.10 5.92
CA VAL A 128 5.73 -16.06 4.81
C VAL A 128 7.16 -16.61 4.78
N GLU A 129 8.17 -15.86 5.22
CA GLU A 129 9.57 -16.30 5.29
C GLU A 129 9.76 -17.46 6.29
N LYS A 130 9.02 -17.50 7.41
CA LYS A 130 9.02 -18.63 8.34
C LYS A 130 8.55 -19.94 7.69
N GLU A 131 7.82 -19.84 6.59
CA GLU A 131 7.32 -20.97 5.84
C GLU A 131 8.12 -21.25 4.56
N ASN A 132 9.36 -20.71 4.47
CA ASN A 132 10.26 -20.79 3.33
C ASN A 132 9.68 -20.21 2.03
N LEU A 133 8.78 -19.24 2.15
CA LEU A 133 8.20 -18.49 1.05
C LEU A 133 8.66 -17.04 1.07
N PHE A 134 8.53 -16.37 -0.07
CA PHE A 134 9.03 -15.00 -0.22
C PHE A 134 8.02 -14.11 -0.95
N TYR A 135 7.78 -12.93 -0.36
CA TYR A 135 7.05 -11.82 -0.96
C TYR A 135 8.05 -10.69 -1.25
N PRO A 136 8.44 -10.50 -2.53
CA PRO A 136 9.56 -9.62 -2.89
C PRO A 136 9.37 -8.13 -2.64
N PRO A 137 8.19 -7.48 -2.86
CA PRO A 137 8.07 -6.04 -2.74
C PRO A 137 8.53 -5.52 -1.38
N ASP A 138 9.46 -4.55 -1.39
CA ASP A 138 10.14 -4.06 -0.20
C ASP A 138 10.31 -2.53 -0.22
N PRO A 139 9.21 -1.75 -0.24
CA PRO A 139 9.30 -0.29 -0.18
C PRO A 139 10.08 0.16 1.06
N ALA A 140 10.72 1.33 1.01
CA ALA A 140 11.51 1.87 2.13
C ALA A 140 10.69 1.93 3.44
N SER A 141 9.39 2.17 3.33
CA SER A 141 8.43 2.19 4.44
C SER A 141 7.91 0.80 4.88
N GLN A 142 8.52 -0.32 4.44
CA GLN A 142 8.00 -1.68 4.69
C GLN A 142 7.69 -2.00 6.16
N GLY A 143 8.37 -1.33 7.10
CA GLY A 143 8.16 -1.51 8.55
C GLY A 143 6.88 -0.88 9.08
N SER A 144 6.25 0.01 8.32
CA SER A 144 5.07 0.78 8.75
C SER A 144 3.96 0.84 7.71
N CYS A 145 4.26 0.72 6.41
CA CYS A 145 3.25 0.77 5.36
C CYS A 145 2.31 -0.45 5.40
N PHE A 146 1.06 -0.21 5.02
CA PHE A 146 0.07 -1.27 4.85
C PHE A 146 0.08 -1.81 3.42
N LEU A 147 -0.23 -3.10 3.27
CA LEU A 147 -0.33 -3.75 1.96
C LEU A 147 -1.35 -3.06 1.04
N GLY A 148 -2.45 -2.52 1.60
CA GLY A 148 -3.45 -1.77 0.84
C GLY A 148 -2.89 -0.49 0.22
N GLY A 149 -2.01 0.24 0.93
CA GLY A 149 -1.28 1.37 0.39
C GLY A 149 -0.32 0.95 -0.72
N ASN A 150 0.42 -0.15 -0.52
CA ASN A 150 1.32 -0.70 -1.54
C ASN A 150 0.57 -1.13 -2.82
N LEU A 151 -0.66 -1.65 -2.67
CA LEU A 151 -1.55 -1.97 -3.80
C LEU A 151 -2.02 -0.69 -4.50
N ALA A 152 -2.47 0.31 -3.74
CA ALA A 152 -2.99 1.56 -4.29
C ALA A 152 -1.92 2.33 -5.08
N GLU A 153 -0.68 2.36 -4.59
CA GLU A 153 0.46 3.06 -5.22
C GLU A 153 1.27 2.17 -6.18
N ASN A 154 0.97 0.88 -6.25
CA ASN A 154 1.81 -0.10 -6.95
C ASN A 154 3.28 -0.04 -6.50
N ALA A 155 3.49 -0.06 -5.19
CA ALA A 155 4.80 0.14 -4.59
C ALA A 155 5.85 -0.88 -5.06
N GLY A 156 7.09 -0.40 -5.25
CA GLY A 156 8.26 -1.20 -5.57
C GLY A 156 9.20 -1.32 -4.36
N GLY A 157 10.48 -1.14 -4.63
CA GLY A 157 11.58 -1.18 -3.66
C GLY A 157 12.88 -1.58 -4.34
N PRO A 158 14.01 -1.69 -3.62
CA PRO A 158 15.29 -2.06 -4.19
C PRO A 158 15.28 -3.37 -4.98
N LYS A 159 14.50 -4.35 -4.53
CA LYS A 159 14.39 -5.65 -5.20
C LYS A 159 13.53 -5.65 -6.46
N ALA A 160 12.88 -4.53 -6.78
CA ALA A 160 12.02 -4.41 -7.95
C ALA A 160 12.78 -4.63 -9.28
N LEU A 161 14.08 -4.39 -9.30
CA LEU A 161 14.93 -4.62 -10.47
C LEU A 161 14.82 -6.05 -10.99
N LYS A 162 14.84 -7.03 -10.11
CA LYS A 162 14.73 -8.45 -10.46
C LYS A 162 13.30 -8.96 -10.38
N TYR A 163 12.58 -8.55 -9.36
CA TYR A 163 11.33 -9.20 -8.97
C TYR A 163 10.10 -8.43 -9.42
N GLY A 164 10.25 -7.19 -9.93
CA GLY A 164 9.10 -6.36 -10.26
C GLY A 164 8.51 -5.68 -9.03
N VAL A 165 7.31 -5.16 -9.18
CA VAL A 165 6.60 -4.33 -8.20
C VAL A 165 5.37 -5.05 -7.64
N THR A 166 4.60 -4.40 -6.79
CA THR A 166 3.43 -5.01 -6.11
C THR A 166 2.47 -5.70 -7.08
N LYS A 167 2.13 -5.10 -8.22
CA LYS A 167 1.18 -5.66 -9.22
C LYS A 167 1.60 -7.03 -9.75
N ASP A 168 2.91 -7.33 -9.80
CA ASP A 168 3.44 -8.57 -10.35
C ASP A 168 3.17 -9.77 -9.42
N TYR A 169 2.71 -9.50 -8.20
CA TYR A 169 2.40 -10.49 -7.17
C TYR A 169 0.92 -10.58 -6.83
N VAL A 170 0.06 -9.78 -7.44
CA VAL A 170 -1.38 -9.80 -7.17
C VAL A 170 -2.10 -10.74 -8.14
N LEU A 171 -2.75 -11.77 -7.60
CA LEU A 171 -3.58 -12.71 -8.37
C LEU A 171 -5.03 -12.25 -8.42
N ASN A 172 -5.57 -11.76 -7.30
CA ASN A 172 -6.97 -11.43 -7.17
C ASN A 172 -7.19 -10.40 -6.06
N LEU A 173 -8.24 -9.60 -6.18
CA LEU A 173 -8.63 -8.59 -5.19
C LEU A 173 -10.13 -8.69 -4.89
N GLU A 174 -10.50 -8.64 -3.62
CA GLU A 174 -11.85 -8.26 -3.22
C GLU A 174 -11.88 -6.73 -3.11
N VAL A 175 -12.81 -6.10 -3.82
CA VAL A 175 -12.92 -4.65 -3.91
C VAL A 175 -14.37 -4.23 -3.67
N VAL A 176 -14.55 -3.19 -2.86
CA VAL A 176 -15.83 -2.48 -2.76
C VAL A 176 -15.81 -1.33 -3.76
N LEU A 177 -16.64 -1.42 -4.78
CA LEU A 177 -16.76 -0.41 -5.84
C LEU A 177 -17.38 0.90 -5.32
N PRO A 178 -17.25 2.03 -6.05
CA PRO A 178 -17.91 3.28 -5.70
C PRO A 178 -19.44 3.17 -5.59
N THR A 179 -20.06 2.18 -6.22
CA THR A 179 -21.50 1.86 -6.07
C THR A 179 -21.84 1.16 -4.76
N GLY A 180 -20.81 0.69 -4.03
CA GLY A 180 -20.94 -0.14 -2.84
C GLY A 180 -21.12 -1.64 -3.14
N GLU A 181 -20.98 -2.06 -4.39
CA GLU A 181 -20.95 -3.48 -4.76
C GLU A 181 -19.60 -4.09 -4.37
N ILE A 182 -19.62 -5.35 -3.90
CA ILE A 182 -18.43 -6.10 -3.54
C ILE A 182 -18.16 -7.09 -4.67
N ILE A 183 -16.98 -7.01 -5.26
CA ILE A 183 -16.58 -7.89 -6.35
C ILE A 183 -15.21 -8.54 -6.09
N TRP A 184 -14.98 -9.68 -6.72
CA TRP A 184 -13.65 -10.22 -6.95
C TRP A 184 -13.20 -9.91 -8.38
N THR A 185 -11.96 -9.40 -8.54
CA THR A 185 -11.48 -8.84 -9.82
C THR A 185 -10.85 -9.87 -10.74
N GLY A 186 -10.51 -11.05 -10.24
CA GLY A 186 -9.77 -12.07 -10.97
C GLY A 186 -10.03 -13.49 -10.45
N ALA A 187 -9.01 -14.32 -10.53
CA ALA A 187 -9.03 -15.69 -10.04
C ALA A 187 -7.70 -16.04 -9.34
N ASN A 188 -7.74 -16.99 -8.40
CA ASN A 188 -6.59 -17.42 -7.61
C ASN A 188 -5.72 -18.42 -8.40
N VAL A 189 -5.33 -18.07 -9.62
CA VAL A 189 -4.56 -18.93 -10.54
C VAL A 189 -3.43 -18.14 -11.18
N LEU A 190 -2.31 -18.81 -11.48
CA LEU A 190 -1.15 -18.17 -12.10
C LEU A 190 -1.38 -17.82 -13.58
N LYS A 191 -2.19 -18.62 -14.28
CA LYS A 191 -2.53 -18.39 -15.70
C LYS A 191 -4.01 -18.04 -15.81
N ASN A 192 -4.30 -16.79 -16.04
CA ASN A 192 -5.64 -16.30 -16.33
C ASN A 192 -5.61 -15.45 -17.60
N SER A 193 -6.12 -16.01 -18.70
CA SER A 193 -6.16 -15.35 -20.02
C SER A 193 -7.56 -14.88 -20.43
N THR A 194 -8.55 -14.98 -19.53
CA THR A 194 -9.95 -14.72 -19.84
C THR A 194 -10.36 -13.31 -19.44
N GLY A 195 -10.90 -12.56 -20.40
CA GLY A 195 -11.48 -11.23 -20.17
C GLY A 195 -10.46 -10.13 -19.88
N TYR A 196 -10.96 -9.01 -19.40
CA TYR A 196 -10.12 -7.87 -18.99
C TYR A 196 -9.43 -8.14 -17.65
N ASN A 197 -8.21 -7.66 -17.50
CA ASN A 197 -7.47 -7.76 -16.27
C ASN A 197 -7.87 -6.64 -15.28
N LEU A 198 -9.00 -6.82 -14.61
CA LEU A 198 -9.49 -5.86 -13.61
C LEU A 198 -8.58 -5.78 -12.39
N THR A 199 -7.90 -6.86 -12.04
CA THR A 199 -6.93 -6.90 -10.94
C THR A 199 -5.81 -5.88 -11.19
N GLN A 200 -5.22 -5.88 -12.40
CA GLN A 200 -4.17 -4.93 -12.77
C GLN A 200 -4.69 -3.49 -12.90
N LEU A 201 -5.97 -3.31 -13.25
CA LEU A 201 -6.60 -1.99 -13.29
C LEU A 201 -6.72 -1.37 -11.90
N MET A 202 -7.03 -2.18 -10.87
CA MET A 202 -7.20 -1.71 -9.50
C MET A 202 -5.87 -1.40 -8.81
N VAL A 203 -4.78 -2.12 -9.13
CA VAL A 203 -3.45 -1.86 -8.58
C VAL A 203 -2.86 -0.59 -9.20
N GLY A 204 -2.42 0.35 -8.37
CA GLY A 204 -1.96 1.67 -8.81
C GLY A 204 -3.10 2.67 -9.07
N SER A 205 -4.32 2.36 -8.63
CA SER A 205 -5.49 3.26 -8.79
C SER A 205 -5.63 4.32 -7.70
N GLU A 206 -4.77 4.31 -6.69
CA GLU A 206 -4.77 5.26 -5.56
C GLU A 206 -6.13 5.38 -4.85
N GLY A 207 -6.89 4.26 -4.81
CA GLY A 207 -8.22 4.22 -4.20
C GLY A 207 -9.34 4.91 -5.00
N THR A 208 -9.05 5.40 -6.21
CA THR A 208 -10.03 6.14 -7.04
C THR A 208 -11.08 5.24 -7.69
N LEU A 209 -10.77 3.96 -7.89
CA LEU A 209 -11.67 2.99 -8.54
C LEU A 209 -12.45 2.11 -7.56
N GLY A 210 -12.03 2.07 -6.30
CA GLY A 210 -12.68 1.29 -5.25
C GLY A 210 -11.78 1.09 -4.03
N ILE A 211 -12.33 0.48 -3.00
CA ILE A 211 -11.61 0.17 -1.75
C ILE A 211 -11.29 -1.31 -1.72
N ILE A 212 -10.00 -1.64 -1.73
CA ILE A 212 -9.51 -3.02 -1.62
C ILE A 212 -9.72 -3.50 -0.19
N THR A 213 -10.34 -4.67 -0.02
CA THR A 213 -10.66 -5.28 1.27
C THR A 213 -9.98 -6.61 1.51
N LYS A 214 -9.59 -7.31 0.44
CA LYS A 214 -8.71 -8.48 0.50
C LYS A 214 -7.84 -8.55 -0.74
N VAL A 215 -6.70 -9.19 -0.61
CA VAL A 215 -5.79 -9.48 -1.70
C VAL A 215 -5.30 -10.93 -1.62
N VAL A 216 -5.21 -11.58 -2.77
CA VAL A 216 -4.54 -12.87 -2.93
C VAL A 216 -3.20 -12.61 -3.60
N PHE A 217 -2.13 -12.77 -2.83
CA PHE A 217 -0.77 -12.64 -3.35
C PHE A 217 -0.21 -13.97 -3.83
N LYS A 218 0.48 -13.93 -4.97
CA LYS A 218 1.42 -14.97 -5.40
C LYS A 218 2.70 -14.85 -4.57
N LEU A 219 3.19 -15.99 -4.10
CA LEU A 219 4.47 -16.13 -3.41
C LEU A 219 5.45 -16.91 -4.28
N ILE A 220 6.72 -16.75 -3.96
CA ILE A 220 7.79 -17.54 -4.58
C ILE A 220 8.62 -18.23 -3.50
N PRO A 221 9.40 -19.28 -3.82
CA PRO A 221 10.31 -19.89 -2.85
C PRO A 221 11.31 -18.87 -2.30
N LEU A 222 11.62 -18.96 -1.01
CA LEU A 222 12.60 -18.10 -0.36
C LEU A 222 13.99 -18.33 -0.97
N PRO A 223 14.71 -17.26 -1.39
CA PRO A 223 16.06 -17.39 -1.90
C PRO A 223 17.01 -18.01 -0.85
N LYS A 224 17.76 -19.04 -1.24
CA LYS A 224 18.66 -19.76 -0.32
C LYS A 224 19.83 -18.91 0.16
N LYS A 225 20.29 -17.94 -0.64
CA LYS A 225 21.44 -17.09 -0.34
C LYS A 225 21.31 -15.75 -1.03
N THR A 226 21.68 -14.70 -0.31
CA THR A 226 21.86 -13.35 -0.84
C THR A 226 23.33 -12.95 -0.64
N ILE A 227 23.94 -12.35 -1.66
CA ILE A 227 25.31 -11.83 -1.63
C ILE A 227 25.23 -10.35 -1.99
N THR A 228 25.90 -9.51 -1.20
CA THR A 228 26.07 -8.09 -1.47
C THR A 228 27.51 -7.84 -1.91
N LEU A 229 27.68 -7.10 -3.00
CA LEU A 229 28.98 -6.70 -3.53
C LEU A 229 29.09 -5.17 -3.49
N LEU A 230 30.19 -4.65 -2.98
CA LEU A 230 30.56 -3.24 -3.11
C LEU A 230 31.60 -3.14 -4.22
N VAL A 231 31.31 -2.41 -5.29
CA VAL A 231 32.14 -2.27 -6.47
C VAL A 231 32.48 -0.81 -6.70
N PRO A 232 33.72 -0.37 -6.39
CA PRO A 232 34.11 1.02 -6.62
C PRO A 232 34.42 1.26 -8.11
N PHE A 233 34.02 2.42 -8.61
CA PHE A 233 34.31 2.92 -9.96
C PHE A 233 35.07 4.24 -9.87
N LYS A 234 35.82 4.56 -10.95
CA LYS A 234 36.60 5.81 -11.04
C LYS A 234 35.72 7.03 -11.33
N SER A 235 34.55 6.82 -11.95
CA SER A 235 33.58 7.88 -12.24
C SER A 235 32.15 7.35 -12.22
N ALA A 236 31.18 8.26 -12.14
CA ALA A 236 29.76 7.96 -12.20
C ALA A 236 29.36 7.34 -13.55
N GLU A 237 29.95 7.82 -14.65
CA GLU A 237 29.69 7.33 -16.00
C GLU A 237 30.04 5.84 -16.11
N LEU A 238 31.24 5.44 -15.62
CA LEU A 238 31.67 4.03 -15.62
C LEU A 238 30.74 3.15 -14.76
N ALA A 239 30.25 3.66 -13.63
CA ALA A 239 29.30 2.94 -12.81
C ALA A 239 27.96 2.74 -13.54
N CYS A 240 27.46 3.76 -14.23
CA CYS A 240 26.24 3.67 -15.04
C CYS A 240 26.40 2.74 -16.24
N GLU A 241 27.54 2.77 -16.94
CA GLU A 241 27.85 1.85 -18.04
C GLU A 241 27.86 0.40 -17.58
N ALA A 242 28.38 0.13 -16.38
CA ALA A 242 28.40 -1.21 -15.78
C ALA A 242 27.01 -1.82 -15.63
N VAL A 243 25.96 -1.02 -15.34
CA VAL A 243 24.56 -1.49 -15.25
C VAL A 243 24.15 -2.15 -16.56
N SER A 244 24.34 -1.45 -17.69
CA SER A 244 24.01 -2.00 -19.01
C SER A 244 24.85 -3.22 -19.36
N ALA A 245 26.13 -3.23 -18.99
CA ALA A 245 27.03 -4.37 -19.23
C ALA A 245 26.60 -5.61 -18.46
N ILE A 246 26.18 -5.47 -17.20
CA ILE A 246 25.66 -6.57 -16.35
C ILE A 246 24.46 -7.23 -17.02
N PHE A 247 23.47 -6.46 -17.49
CA PHE A 247 22.29 -7.01 -18.15
C PHE A 247 22.63 -7.66 -19.50
N ARG A 248 23.50 -7.06 -20.30
CA ARG A 248 23.95 -7.65 -21.58
C ARG A 248 24.73 -8.95 -21.38
N ALA A 249 25.40 -9.11 -20.25
CA ALA A 249 26.03 -10.36 -19.87
C ALA A 249 25.03 -11.45 -19.39
N GLY A 250 23.73 -11.18 -19.40
CA GLY A 250 22.70 -12.12 -18.97
C GLY A 250 22.57 -12.25 -17.45
N LEU A 251 23.19 -11.37 -16.68
CA LEU A 251 23.09 -11.36 -15.23
C LEU A 251 21.82 -10.61 -14.81
N ASN A 252 21.15 -11.12 -13.77
CA ASN A 252 19.92 -10.52 -13.23
C ASN A 252 20.08 -10.27 -11.72
N PRO A 253 20.79 -9.20 -11.32
CA PRO A 253 20.97 -8.87 -9.92
C PRO A 253 19.66 -8.51 -9.24
N CYS A 254 19.57 -8.77 -7.93
CA CYS A 254 18.39 -8.46 -7.13
C CYS A 254 18.15 -6.95 -7.03
N SER A 255 19.23 -6.20 -6.83
CA SER A 255 19.25 -4.74 -6.70
C SER A 255 20.56 -4.21 -7.23
N LEU A 256 20.56 -3.01 -7.76
CA LEU A 256 21.72 -2.20 -8.12
C LEU A 256 21.53 -0.81 -7.52
N GLU A 257 22.33 -0.48 -6.50
CA GLU A 257 22.26 0.80 -5.82
C GLU A 257 23.51 1.60 -6.15
N PHE A 258 23.32 2.84 -6.61
CA PHE A 258 24.38 3.78 -6.94
C PHE A 258 24.54 4.79 -5.80
N MET A 259 25.79 5.02 -5.40
CA MET A 259 26.13 6.02 -4.38
C MET A 259 27.32 6.86 -4.83
N GLU A 260 27.16 8.16 -4.89
CA GLU A 260 28.24 9.10 -5.09
C GLU A 260 29.06 9.33 -3.81
N ARG A 261 30.30 9.79 -3.98
CA ARG A 261 31.18 10.08 -2.85
C ARG A 261 30.57 11.08 -1.87
N ASP A 262 29.94 12.13 -2.36
CA ASP A 262 29.35 13.17 -1.50
C ASP A 262 28.16 12.65 -0.71
N ALA A 263 27.33 11.77 -1.30
CA ALA A 263 26.25 11.09 -0.60
C ALA A 263 26.80 10.16 0.50
N ILE A 264 27.85 9.38 0.20
CA ILE A 264 28.51 8.49 1.18
C ILE A 264 29.09 9.31 2.33
N ASN A 265 29.78 10.43 2.04
CA ASN A 265 30.37 11.30 3.05
C ASN A 265 29.30 11.93 3.94
N SER A 266 28.18 12.39 3.37
CA SER A 266 27.07 12.99 4.11
C SER A 266 26.44 12.00 5.08
N VAL A 267 26.19 10.75 4.66
CA VAL A 267 25.63 9.69 5.50
C VAL A 267 26.63 9.28 6.59
N SER A 268 27.91 9.10 6.26
CA SER A 268 28.97 8.74 7.22
C SER A 268 29.12 9.81 8.30
N TYR A 269 29.07 11.09 7.94
CA TYR A 269 29.15 12.20 8.89
C TYR A 269 27.97 12.24 9.86
N THR A 270 26.77 11.92 9.38
CA THR A 270 25.55 11.87 10.20
C THR A 270 25.61 10.73 11.22
N HIS A 271 26.10 9.55 10.79
CA HIS A 271 26.23 8.39 11.68
C HIS A 271 27.36 8.54 12.71
N LEU A 272 28.49 9.15 12.36
CA LEU A 272 29.61 9.39 13.30
C LEU A 272 29.19 10.35 14.42
N ARG A 273 28.41 11.39 14.13
CA ARG A 273 27.88 12.31 15.16
C ARG A 273 26.84 11.66 16.09
N ALA A 274 26.06 10.71 15.61
CA ALA A 274 25.06 10.01 16.44
C ALA A 274 25.69 9.10 17.52
N HIS A 275 26.98 8.76 17.38
CA HIS A 275 27.72 7.97 18.37
C HIS A 275 28.56 8.83 19.33
N GLU A 276 28.64 10.14 19.12
CA GLU A 276 29.38 11.08 19.98
C GLU A 276 28.49 11.84 20.99
N THR A 277 27.20 11.61 20.98
CA THR A 277 26.21 12.14 21.96
C THR A 277 25.58 11.02 22.74
#